data_28dafc165289bfcfe67021b9eb204a96
#
_entry.id   28dafc165289bfcfe67021b9eb204a96
#
_cell.length_a   1.000
_cell.length_b   1.000
_cell.length_c   1.000
_cell.angle_alpha   90.00
_cell.angle_beta   90.00
_cell.angle_gamma   90.00
#
_symmetry.space_group_name_H-M   'P 1'
#
loop_
_entity.id
_entity.type
_entity.pdbx_description
1 polymer ?
#
loop_
_entity_poly.entity_id
_entity_poly.type
_entity_poly.pdbx_seq_one_letter_code
_entity_poly.pdbx_strand_id
1 'polypeptide(L)'
;MIHQSHAEIIKRLRRADGHLRRVVAMIEEGRPCPELAQQLHAVERAIGEAKRTLIHDHVDHCLDTAVNGRGKSTRAAVSEFKTLAKYL
;
A
#
# COMPACT_ATOMS: atom_id res chain seq x y z
N MET A 1 -12.63 -7.57 -9.13
CA MET A 1 -11.99 -8.78 -8.59
C MET A 1 -11.36 -8.49 -7.25
N ILE A 2 -11.64 -9.32 -6.26
CA ILE A 2 -11.11 -9.13 -4.90
C ILE A 2 -9.89 -10.03 -4.73
N HIS A 3 -8.74 -9.42 -4.42
CA HIS A 3 -7.52 -10.17 -4.13
C HIS A 3 -7.53 -10.63 -2.67
N GLN A 4 -6.96 -11.80 -2.41
CA GLN A 4 -6.89 -12.33 -1.05
C GLN A 4 -6.17 -11.38 -0.09
N SER A 5 -5.13 -10.69 -0.59
CA SER A 5 -4.35 -9.78 0.23
C SER A 5 -5.12 -8.52 0.63
N HIS A 6 -6.22 -8.19 -0.05
CA HIS A 6 -6.95 -6.94 0.20
C HIS A 6 -7.47 -6.85 1.64
N ALA A 7 -7.99 -7.94 2.19
CA ALA A 7 -8.48 -7.93 3.58
C ALA A 7 -7.36 -7.58 4.57
N GLU A 8 -6.18 -8.17 4.36
CA GLU A 8 -5.02 -7.90 5.23
C GLU A 8 -4.50 -6.47 5.03
N ILE A 9 -4.51 -5.98 3.80
CA ILE A 9 -4.09 -4.61 3.49
C ILE A 9 -5.02 -3.61 4.16
N ILE A 10 -6.33 -3.83 4.08
CA ILE A 10 -7.32 -2.98 4.75
C ILE A 10 -7.07 -2.93 6.24
N LYS A 11 -6.81 -4.08 6.85
CA LYS A 11 -6.52 -4.17 8.27
C LYS A 11 -5.29 -3.35 8.65
N ARG A 12 -4.23 -3.45 7.84
CA ARG A 12 -3.00 -2.69 8.04
C ARG A 12 -3.23 -1.20 7.90
N LEU A 13 -4.01 -0.80 6.89
CA LEU A 13 -4.31 0.62 6.67
C LEU A 13 -5.17 1.20 7.79
N ARG A 14 -6.12 0.43 8.31
CA ARG A 14 -6.92 0.87 9.45
C ARG A 14 -6.07 1.07 10.70
N ARG A 15 -5.09 0.20 10.89
CA ARG A 15 -4.14 0.31 12.00
C ARG A 15 -3.27 1.57 11.85
N ALA A 16 -2.80 1.83 10.62
CA ALA A 16 -2.02 3.02 10.33
C ALA A 16 -2.86 4.29 10.52
N ASP A 17 -4.14 4.26 10.14
CA ASP A 17 -5.07 5.38 10.36
C ASP A 17 -5.20 5.71 11.85
N GLY A 18 -5.39 4.69 12.68
CA GLY A 18 -5.45 4.89 14.13
C GLY A 18 -4.15 5.46 14.69
N HIS A 19 -3.02 5.01 14.18
CA HIS A 19 -1.71 5.52 14.58
C HIS A 19 -1.56 6.99 14.17
N LEU A 20 -1.97 7.33 12.95
CA LEU A 20 -1.92 8.71 12.47
C LEU A 20 -2.77 9.63 13.34
N ARG A 21 -3.95 9.19 13.73
CA ARG A 21 -4.82 9.96 14.62
C ARG A 21 -4.16 10.24 15.97
N ARG A 22 -3.43 9.25 16.50
CA ARG A 22 -2.67 9.45 17.74
C ARG A 22 -1.56 10.47 17.56
N VAL A 23 -0.89 10.45 16.41
CA VAL A 23 0.15 11.44 16.13
C VAL A 23 -0.43 12.84 16.12
N VAL A 24 -1.61 13.02 15.51
CA VAL A 24 -2.29 14.32 15.53
C VAL A 24 -2.53 14.77 16.96
N ALA A 25 -3.02 13.89 17.83
CA ALA A 25 -3.26 14.19 19.23
C ALA A 25 -1.95 14.55 19.96
N MET A 26 -0.87 13.85 19.64
CA MET A 26 0.43 14.12 20.24
C MET A 26 0.94 15.52 19.86
N ILE A 27 0.70 15.95 18.62
CA ILE A 27 1.05 17.31 18.20
C ILE A 27 0.24 18.33 18.99
N GLU A 28 -1.05 18.08 19.15
CA GLU A 28 -1.93 18.95 19.91
C GLU A 28 -1.54 19.05 21.38
N GLU A 29 -0.96 17.97 21.92
CA GLU A 29 -0.46 17.92 23.30
C GLU A 29 0.90 18.60 23.46
N GLY A 30 1.52 19.00 22.36
CA GLY A 30 2.82 19.65 22.43
C GLY A 30 3.99 18.71 22.68
N ARG A 31 3.90 17.46 22.23
CA ARG A 31 5.01 16.51 22.40
C ARG A 31 6.24 16.96 21.61
N PRO A 32 7.44 16.54 22.03
CA PRO A 32 8.69 16.97 21.37
C PRO A 32 8.76 16.57 19.90
N CYS A 33 9.26 17.47 19.06
CA CYS A 33 9.37 17.21 17.62
C CYS A 33 10.13 15.94 17.24
N PRO A 34 11.23 15.57 17.90
CA PRO A 34 11.90 14.31 17.58
C PRO A 34 10.99 13.10 17.77
N GLU A 35 10.17 13.11 18.81
CA GLU A 35 9.22 12.04 19.06
C GLU A 35 8.13 11.99 17.97
N LEU A 36 7.62 13.17 17.59
CA LEU A 36 6.62 13.27 16.53
C LEU A 36 7.16 12.77 15.19
N ALA A 37 8.38 13.15 14.86
CA ALA A 37 9.03 12.72 13.62
C ALA A 37 9.19 11.20 13.59
N GLN A 38 9.56 10.60 14.70
CA GLN A 38 9.71 9.16 14.81
C GLN A 38 8.37 8.44 14.59
N GLN A 39 7.32 8.97 15.21
CA GLN A 39 5.99 8.41 15.07
C GLN A 39 5.46 8.54 13.63
N LEU A 40 5.67 9.70 13.01
CA LEU A 40 5.28 9.92 11.62
C LEU A 40 6.03 8.98 10.67
N HIS A 41 7.31 8.77 10.93
CA HIS A 41 8.10 7.84 10.14
C HIS A 41 7.53 6.42 10.19
N ALA A 42 7.09 5.99 11.38
CA ALA A 42 6.47 4.67 11.53
C ALA A 42 5.17 4.56 10.73
N VAL A 43 4.34 5.61 10.76
CA VAL A 43 3.09 5.64 9.98
C VAL A 43 3.40 5.59 8.48
N GLU A 44 4.35 6.39 8.04
CA GLU A 44 4.77 6.43 6.64
C GLU A 44 5.24 5.06 6.16
N ARG A 45 6.07 4.39 6.97
CA ARG A 45 6.56 3.04 6.64
C ARG A 45 5.43 2.04 6.54
N ALA A 46 4.47 2.09 7.45
CA ALA A 46 3.35 1.16 7.46
C ALA A 46 2.50 1.32 6.19
N ILE A 47 2.24 2.57 5.79
CA ILE A 47 1.48 2.85 4.57
C ILE A 47 2.27 2.42 3.34
N GLY A 48 3.58 2.68 3.33
CA GLY A 48 4.45 2.27 2.22
C GLY A 48 4.47 0.75 2.04
N GLU A 49 4.52 -0.01 3.13
CA GLU A 49 4.49 -1.46 3.06
C GLU A 49 3.15 -1.97 2.54
N ALA A 50 2.05 -1.38 2.98
CA ALA A 50 0.72 -1.74 2.49
C ALA A 50 0.60 -1.47 0.99
N LYS A 51 1.12 -0.33 0.54
CA LYS A 51 1.15 0.02 -0.88
C LYS A 51 1.95 -1.00 -1.69
N ARG A 52 3.14 -1.36 -1.22
CA ARG A 52 3.97 -2.34 -1.92
C ARG A 52 3.32 -3.71 -2.01
N THR A 53 2.68 -4.13 -0.93
CA THR A 53 1.96 -5.41 -0.92
C THR A 53 0.83 -5.39 -1.94
N LEU A 54 0.08 -4.29 -2.00
CA LEU A 54 -1.00 -4.13 -2.97
C LEU A 54 -0.49 -4.21 -4.40
N ILE A 55 0.60 -3.51 -4.68
CA ILE A 55 1.18 -3.46 -6.03
C ILE A 55 1.74 -4.82 -6.42
N HIS A 56 2.50 -5.48 -5.53
CA HIS A 56 3.07 -6.79 -5.80
C HIS A 56 1.99 -7.83 -6.09
N ASP A 57 0.92 -7.82 -5.30
CA ASP A 57 -0.18 -8.75 -5.49
C ASP A 57 -0.83 -8.55 -6.87
N HIS A 58 -1.04 -7.30 -7.25
CA HIS A 58 -1.65 -6.97 -8.53
C HIS A 58 -0.71 -7.30 -9.71
N VAL A 59 0.57 -7.02 -9.56
CA VAL A 59 1.58 -7.33 -10.58
C VAL A 59 1.66 -8.84 -10.80
N ASP A 60 1.67 -9.62 -9.74
CA ASP A 60 1.67 -11.08 -9.84
C ASP A 60 0.45 -11.56 -10.61
N HIS A 61 -0.71 -10.97 -10.33
CA HIS A 61 -1.94 -11.31 -11.02
C HIS A 61 -1.89 -10.94 -12.51
N CYS A 62 -1.36 -9.75 -12.83
CA CYS A 62 -1.21 -9.31 -14.21
C CYS A 62 -0.26 -10.20 -15.00
N LEU A 63 0.87 -10.56 -14.40
CA LEU A 63 1.86 -11.42 -15.04
C LEU A 63 1.29 -12.82 -15.27
N ASP A 64 0.58 -13.35 -14.31
CA ASP A 64 -0.04 -14.66 -14.40
C ASP A 64 -1.07 -14.68 -15.54
N THR A 65 -1.87 -13.64 -15.64
CA THR A 65 -2.86 -13.48 -16.73
C THR A 65 -2.17 -13.40 -18.09
N ALA A 66 -1.08 -12.65 -18.18
CA ALA A 66 -0.34 -12.50 -19.43
C ALA A 66 0.28 -13.82 -19.89
N VAL A 67 0.85 -14.59 -18.95
CA VAL A 67 1.47 -15.89 -19.25
C VAL A 67 0.43 -16.90 -19.67
N ASN A 68 -0.70 -16.93 -19.00
CA ASN A 68 -1.75 -17.92 -19.29
C ASN A 68 -2.60 -17.54 -20.50
N GLY A 69 -2.48 -16.32 -20.99
CA GLY A 69 -3.26 -15.85 -22.14
C GLY A 69 -4.76 -15.82 -21.92
N ARG A 70 -5.19 -15.78 -20.67
CA ARG A 70 -6.62 -15.77 -20.33
C ARG A 70 -7.12 -14.38 -20.08
N GLY A 71 -8.29 -14.07 -20.61
CA GLY A 71 -8.98 -12.81 -20.35
C GLY A 71 -8.38 -11.65 -21.13
N LYS A 72 -7.78 -10.70 -20.44
CA LYS A 72 -7.23 -9.51 -21.05
C LYS A 72 -6.02 -9.81 -21.92
N SER A 73 -5.83 -9.00 -22.96
CA SER A 73 -4.67 -9.14 -23.83
C SER A 73 -3.38 -8.90 -23.04
N THR A 74 -2.29 -9.48 -23.53
CA THR A 74 -0.96 -9.28 -22.98
C THR A 74 -0.59 -7.80 -22.96
N ARG A 75 -1.02 -7.06 -24.01
CA ARG A 75 -0.76 -5.62 -24.09
C ARG A 75 -1.41 -4.86 -22.92
N ALA A 76 -2.66 -5.21 -22.59
CA ALA A 76 -3.37 -4.57 -21.48
C ALA A 76 -2.68 -4.87 -20.16
N ALA A 77 -2.24 -6.10 -19.94
CA ALA A 77 -1.53 -6.50 -18.74
C ALA A 77 -0.19 -5.75 -18.59
N VAL A 78 0.55 -5.59 -19.68
CA VAL A 78 1.81 -4.86 -19.69
C VAL A 78 1.59 -3.37 -19.41
N SER A 79 0.55 -2.78 -20.00
CA SER A 79 0.20 -1.38 -19.79
C SER A 79 -0.11 -1.12 -18.32
N GLU A 80 -0.89 -1.99 -17.70
CA GLU A 80 -1.24 -1.87 -16.29
C GLU A 80 0.00 -2.02 -15.39
N PHE A 81 0.87 -2.97 -15.72
CA PHE A 81 2.13 -3.14 -15.02
C PHE A 81 2.96 -1.85 -15.04
N LYS A 82 3.09 -1.23 -16.20
CA LYS A 82 3.85 0.02 -16.35
C LYS A 82 3.27 1.14 -15.48
N THR A 83 1.95 1.23 -15.42
CA THR A 83 1.27 2.23 -14.61
C THR A 83 1.57 2.01 -13.12
N LEU A 84 1.45 0.78 -12.65
CA LEU A 84 1.68 0.44 -11.24
C LEU A 84 3.14 0.62 -10.84
N ALA A 85 4.07 0.33 -11.75
CA ALA A 85 5.50 0.44 -11.47
C ALA A 85 5.92 1.85 -11.08
N LYS A 86 5.17 2.86 -11.50
CA LYS A 86 5.45 4.27 -11.13
C LYS A 86 5.36 4.52 -9.64
N TYR A 87 4.62 3.68 -8.93
CA TYR A 87 4.37 3.88 -7.50
C TYR A 87 5.17 2.94 -6.60
N LEU A 88 6.04 2.17 -7.18
CA LEU A 88 6.92 1.27 -6.39
C LEU A 88 7.99 2.03 -5.63
#